data_cf98ebf7d6c6c52fa791474a93e2b6cc
#
_entry.id   cf98ebf7d6c6c52fa791474a93e2b6cc
#
_cell.length_a   1.000
_cell.length_b   1.000
_cell.length_c   1.000
_cell.angle_alpha   90.00
_cell.angle_beta   90.00
_cell.angle_gamma   90.00
#
_symmetry.space_group_name_H-M   'P 1'
#
loop_
_entity.id
_entity.type
_entity.pdbx_description
1 polymer ?
#
loop_
_entity_poly.entity_id
_entity_poly.type
_entity_poly.pdbx_seq_one_letter_code
_entity_poly.pdbx_strand_id
1 'polypeptide(L)'
;MMTRILCMPTLCADIFEQSGEILPGGEALNFACIASRYDHVQLSLLGAIGDDPAGHRIIEVIDEHGIHRDHVHMLPDGRTATHMISIDEHGDRYFKPGTWDGGVLDIYRLSDADAAALHRADVVFVTWYSPNFREALELRKAGRFRLAVDFDIERNFAKMEEVLPWVDFFMISGDDSVLPIAKAWSEKYDGLFNVTLAANGSVTYQRGQEYRVQAVPVKEVIDTTGCGDSYHAGFICSYVKNGDIIAAMNEGSKVASETLAHLGGF
;
A
#
# COMPACT_ATOMS: atom_id res chain seq x y z
N MET A 1 -5.60 22.47 -4.98
CA MET A 1 -5.78 22.20 -3.54
C MET A 1 -4.90 20.99 -3.25
N MET A 2 -4.18 20.97 -2.12
CA MET A 2 -3.32 19.84 -1.76
C MET A 2 -4.19 18.70 -1.19
N THR A 3 -4.02 17.47 -1.67
CA THR A 3 -4.73 16.29 -1.16
C THR A 3 -3.94 15.69 -0.01
N ARG A 4 -4.57 15.49 1.14
CA ARG A 4 -3.96 14.87 2.32
C ARG A 4 -4.17 13.35 2.26
N ILE A 5 -3.09 12.60 2.17
CA ILE A 5 -3.10 11.14 2.17
C ILE A 5 -2.44 10.65 3.46
N LEU A 6 -3.13 9.79 4.19
CA LEU A 6 -2.60 9.11 5.36
C LEU A 6 -2.42 7.64 5.04
N CYS A 7 -1.21 7.12 5.22
CA CYS A 7 -0.86 5.72 4.97
C CYS A 7 -0.67 4.99 6.30
N MET A 8 -1.25 3.81 6.45
CA MET A 8 -1.23 3.07 7.70
C MET A 8 -1.34 1.55 7.52
N PRO A 9 -0.99 0.80 8.52
CA PRO A 9 0.00 1.06 9.57
C PRO A 9 1.33 0.39 9.28
N THR A 10 1.45 -0.36 8.16
CA THR A 10 2.55 -1.32 7.95
C THR A 10 3.88 -0.60 7.75
N LEU A 11 4.65 -0.55 8.82
CA LEU A 11 6.03 -0.07 8.93
C LEU A 11 6.86 -1.24 9.44
N CYS A 12 7.75 -1.80 8.63
CA CYS A 12 8.56 -2.95 9.01
C CYS A 12 9.97 -2.85 8.43
N ALA A 13 10.80 -3.82 8.79
CA ALA A 13 12.10 -4.01 8.18
C ALA A 13 12.14 -5.35 7.44
N ASP A 14 12.54 -5.30 6.19
CA ASP A 14 12.74 -6.46 5.34
C ASP A 14 14.16 -7.01 5.53
N ILE A 15 14.27 -8.26 5.97
CA ILE A 15 15.54 -8.93 6.24
C ILE A 15 15.83 -9.87 5.06
N PHE A 16 16.89 -9.56 4.31
CA PHE A 16 17.32 -10.39 3.17
C PHE A 16 18.16 -11.58 3.68
N GLU A 17 17.63 -12.80 3.57
CA GLU A 17 18.22 -14.00 4.15
C GLU A 17 19.64 -14.27 3.65
N GLN A 18 19.91 -14.04 2.36
CA GLN A 18 21.19 -14.36 1.73
C GLN A 18 22.30 -13.36 2.08
N SER A 19 21.98 -12.07 2.17
CA SER A 19 22.95 -11.00 2.46
C SER A 19 22.98 -10.61 3.94
N GLY A 20 21.92 -10.89 4.69
CA GLY A 20 21.72 -10.34 6.03
C GLY A 20 21.40 -8.84 6.04
N GLU A 21 21.17 -8.24 4.88
CA GLU A 21 20.81 -6.83 4.75
C GLU A 21 19.43 -6.58 5.32
N ILE A 22 19.25 -5.45 5.99
CA ILE A 22 17.99 -5.02 6.58
C ILE A 22 17.61 -3.68 5.95
N LEU A 23 16.52 -3.68 5.20
CA LEU A 23 15.99 -2.47 4.55
C LEU A 23 14.65 -2.07 5.17
N PRO A 24 14.37 -0.76 5.31
CA PRO A 24 13.04 -0.27 5.63
C PRO A 24 12.04 -0.70 4.58
N GLY A 25 10.87 -1.13 5.02
CA GLY A 25 9.81 -1.63 4.15
C GLY A 25 8.44 -1.56 4.80
N GLY A 26 7.51 -2.27 4.22
CA GLY A 26 6.10 -2.27 4.56
C GLY A 26 5.27 -1.40 3.63
N GLU A 27 4.10 -1.89 3.28
CA GLU A 27 3.25 -1.33 2.22
C GLU A 27 2.93 0.16 2.44
N ALA A 28 2.70 0.56 3.70
CA ALA A 28 2.39 1.96 4.03
C ALA A 28 3.61 2.87 3.81
N LEU A 29 4.83 2.41 4.18
CA LEU A 29 6.06 3.15 3.98
C LEU A 29 6.40 3.24 2.49
N ASN A 30 6.37 2.11 1.77
CA ASN A 30 6.65 2.05 0.34
C ASN A 30 5.73 3.01 -0.44
N PHE A 31 4.42 2.89 -0.20
CA PHE A 31 3.44 3.81 -0.80
C PHE A 31 3.79 5.28 -0.50
N ALA A 32 4.04 5.62 0.77
CA ALA A 32 4.28 7.01 1.17
C ALA A 32 5.56 7.58 0.57
N CYS A 33 6.66 6.82 0.51
CA CYS A 33 7.91 7.25 -0.10
C CYS A 33 7.76 7.54 -1.59
N ILE A 34 7.05 6.68 -2.32
CA ILE A 34 6.75 6.91 -3.73
C ILE A 34 5.82 8.13 -3.90
N ALA A 35 4.76 8.21 -3.10
CA ALA A 35 3.77 9.29 -3.19
C ALA A 35 4.37 10.66 -2.80
N SER A 36 5.47 10.72 -2.03
CA SER A 36 6.17 11.96 -1.67
C SER A 36 6.75 12.72 -2.86
N ARG A 37 6.88 12.05 -4.02
CA ARG A 37 7.37 12.65 -5.28
C ARG A 37 6.34 13.58 -5.95
N TYR A 38 5.09 13.64 -5.45
CA TYR A 38 4.00 14.40 -6.08
C TYR A 38 3.69 15.68 -5.31
N ASP A 39 3.94 16.84 -5.91
CA ASP A 39 3.78 18.18 -5.30
C ASP A 39 2.35 18.54 -4.84
N HIS A 40 1.34 17.82 -5.33
CA HIS A 40 -0.07 18.10 -5.03
C HIS A 40 -0.64 17.24 -3.91
N VAL A 41 0.19 16.40 -3.26
CA VAL A 41 -0.21 15.59 -2.11
C VAL A 41 0.60 15.96 -0.86
N GLN A 42 -0.02 15.85 0.29
CA GLN A 42 0.60 15.94 1.60
C GLN A 42 0.46 14.59 2.28
N LEU A 43 1.59 14.01 2.67
CA LEU A 43 1.64 12.66 3.21
C LEU A 43 1.82 12.64 4.71
N SER A 44 1.10 11.74 5.34
CA SER A 44 1.29 11.39 6.75
C SER A 44 1.36 9.88 6.88
N LEU A 45 2.24 9.41 7.76
CA LEU A 45 2.28 8.02 8.19
C LEU A 45 1.70 7.86 9.59
N LEU A 46 1.00 6.76 9.80
CA LEU A 46 0.47 6.34 11.08
C LEU A 46 0.82 4.89 11.30
N GLY A 47 1.38 4.58 12.46
CA GLY A 47 1.74 3.21 12.83
C GLY A 47 2.61 3.17 14.07
N ALA A 48 3.16 2.00 14.37
CA ALA A 48 4.07 1.82 15.51
C ALA A 48 5.33 1.09 15.08
N ILE A 49 6.45 1.52 15.65
CA ILE A 49 7.79 0.95 15.49
C ILE A 49 8.42 0.79 16.88
N GLY A 50 9.41 -0.09 16.98
CA GLY A 50 10.23 -0.24 18.18
C GLY A 50 11.27 0.88 18.29
N ASP A 51 11.75 1.11 19.52
CA ASP A 51 12.95 1.91 19.77
C ASP A 51 14.20 1.03 19.57
N ASP A 52 14.42 0.65 18.32
CA ASP A 52 15.49 -0.21 17.86
C ASP A 52 16.14 0.30 16.56
N PRO A 53 17.26 -0.26 16.11
CA PRO A 53 17.94 0.22 14.90
C PRO A 53 17.07 0.22 13.65
N ALA A 54 16.15 -0.73 13.49
CA ALA A 54 15.24 -0.79 12.37
C ALA A 54 14.21 0.35 12.43
N GLY A 55 13.61 0.59 13.61
CA GLY A 55 12.69 1.70 13.82
C GLY A 55 13.35 3.06 13.59
N HIS A 56 14.57 3.25 14.09
CA HIS A 56 15.33 4.48 13.83
C HIS A 56 15.59 4.69 12.33
N ARG A 57 15.96 3.62 11.60
CA ARG A 57 16.17 3.73 10.14
C ARG A 57 14.87 4.07 9.40
N ILE A 58 13.72 3.54 9.82
CA ILE A 58 12.41 3.93 9.27
C ILE A 58 12.15 5.43 9.49
N ILE A 59 12.42 5.97 10.68
CA ILE A 59 12.27 7.40 10.97
C ILE A 59 13.16 8.26 10.05
N GLU A 60 14.42 7.86 9.85
CA GLU A 60 15.32 8.56 8.93
C GLU A 60 14.74 8.63 7.51
N VAL A 61 14.24 7.51 7.00
CA VAL A 61 13.61 7.45 5.66
C VAL A 61 12.38 8.36 5.59
N ILE A 62 11.53 8.36 6.60
CA ILE A 62 10.35 9.23 6.66
C ILE A 62 10.77 10.71 6.60
N ASP A 63 11.78 11.08 7.37
CA ASP A 63 12.32 12.46 7.41
C ASP A 63 13.00 12.83 6.08
N GLU A 64 13.79 11.93 5.47
CA GLU A 64 14.43 12.11 4.16
C GLU A 64 13.41 12.40 3.04
N HIS A 65 12.22 11.81 3.12
CA HIS A 65 11.14 11.98 2.14
C HIS A 65 10.17 13.12 2.50
N GLY A 66 10.39 13.83 3.61
CA GLY A 66 9.53 14.94 4.05
C GLY A 66 8.10 14.51 4.40
N ILE A 67 7.91 13.27 4.84
CA ILE A 67 6.61 12.71 5.22
C ILE A 67 6.30 13.09 6.67
N HIS A 68 5.06 13.51 6.95
CA HIS A 68 4.64 13.81 8.33
C HIS A 68 4.53 12.53 9.16
N ARG A 69 5.19 12.50 10.31
CA ARG A 69 5.27 11.35 11.21
C ARG A 69 4.70 11.58 12.61
N ASP A 70 3.85 12.59 12.77
CA ASP A 70 3.25 12.94 14.06
C ASP A 70 2.43 11.80 14.68
N HIS A 71 2.04 10.82 13.86
CA HIS A 71 1.28 9.62 14.22
C HIS A 71 2.10 8.33 14.06
N VAL A 72 3.43 8.42 13.94
CA VAL A 72 4.34 7.27 14.04
C VAL A 72 4.82 7.15 15.48
N HIS A 73 4.40 6.11 16.16
CA HIS A 73 4.65 5.90 17.59
C HIS A 73 5.88 5.00 17.79
N MET A 74 6.96 5.56 18.32
CA MET A 74 8.12 4.77 18.72
C MET A 74 7.91 4.26 20.16
N LEU A 75 7.84 2.94 20.33
CA LEU A 75 7.54 2.32 21.63
C LEU A 75 8.84 1.86 22.31
N PRO A 76 9.15 2.39 23.49
CA PRO A 76 10.29 1.91 24.31
C PRO A 76 10.16 0.42 24.58
N ASP A 77 11.29 -0.28 24.61
CA ASP A 77 11.36 -1.72 24.84
C ASP A 77 10.60 -2.59 23.82
N GLY A 78 10.05 -1.95 22.75
CA GLY A 78 9.38 -2.61 21.65
C GLY A 78 10.34 -3.02 20.54
N ARG A 79 9.91 -3.97 19.69
CA ARG A 79 10.63 -4.34 18.48
C ARG A 79 9.85 -3.90 17.26
N THR A 80 10.56 -3.34 16.28
CA THR A 80 10.00 -3.05 14.96
C THR A 80 9.57 -4.35 14.28
N ALA A 81 8.45 -4.33 13.58
CA ALA A 81 8.02 -5.48 12.77
C ALA A 81 9.07 -5.85 11.73
N THR A 82 9.24 -7.16 11.50
CA THR A 82 10.20 -7.66 10.51
C THR A 82 9.60 -8.78 9.67
N HIS A 83 10.04 -8.87 8.42
CA HIS A 83 9.73 -10.00 7.55
C HIS A 83 11.01 -10.46 6.84
N MET A 84 11.21 -11.77 6.73
CA MET A 84 12.37 -12.32 6.02
C MET A 84 12.03 -12.49 4.53
N ILE A 85 12.91 -11.97 3.68
CA ILE A 85 12.87 -12.13 2.23
C ILE A 85 13.90 -13.17 1.82
N SER A 86 13.48 -14.12 1.01
CA SER A 86 14.34 -15.13 0.38
C SER A 86 14.29 -14.99 -1.14
N ILE A 87 15.38 -15.41 -1.79
CA ILE A 87 15.48 -15.47 -3.24
C ILE A 87 15.53 -16.96 -3.61
N ASP A 88 14.70 -17.38 -4.56
CA ASP A 88 14.68 -18.76 -5.03
C ASP A 88 15.78 -19.05 -6.07
N GLU A 89 15.83 -20.28 -6.57
CA GLU A 89 16.82 -20.73 -7.57
C GLU A 89 16.67 -20.04 -8.94
N HIS A 90 15.54 -19.36 -9.19
CA HIS A 90 15.27 -18.60 -10.41
C HIS A 90 15.54 -17.11 -10.25
N GLY A 91 15.89 -16.67 -9.02
CA GLY A 91 16.12 -15.27 -8.69
C GLY A 91 14.84 -14.53 -8.28
N ASP A 92 13.71 -15.21 -8.17
CA ASP A 92 12.46 -14.65 -7.70
C ASP A 92 12.46 -14.48 -6.19
N ARG A 93 12.00 -13.33 -5.74
CA ARG A 93 11.91 -12.99 -4.33
C ARG A 93 10.54 -13.34 -3.77
N TYR A 94 10.54 -13.83 -2.55
CA TYR A 94 9.31 -14.12 -1.82
C TYR A 94 9.49 -13.90 -0.32
N PHE A 95 8.41 -13.55 0.34
CA PHE A 95 8.35 -13.53 1.79
C PHE A 95 8.39 -14.96 2.33
N LYS A 96 9.38 -15.24 3.17
CA LYS A 96 9.56 -16.58 3.73
C LYS A 96 8.41 -16.92 4.68
N PRO A 97 7.65 -18.00 4.45
CA PRO A 97 6.51 -18.35 5.29
C PRO A 97 6.89 -18.52 6.76
N GLY A 98 6.07 -17.97 7.66
CA GLY A 98 6.25 -18.10 9.11
C GLY A 98 7.37 -17.27 9.71
N THR A 99 7.91 -16.30 8.98
CA THR A 99 8.97 -15.39 9.48
C THR A 99 8.47 -14.00 9.82
N TRP A 100 7.19 -13.70 9.61
CA TRP A 100 6.61 -12.46 10.07
C TRP A 100 6.73 -12.36 11.59
N ASP A 101 7.39 -11.31 12.06
CA ASP A 101 7.38 -10.88 13.46
C ASP A 101 6.75 -9.48 13.49
N GLY A 102 5.50 -9.40 13.90
CA GLY A 102 4.76 -8.13 13.89
C GLY A 102 5.23 -7.12 14.93
N GLY A 103 6.05 -7.56 15.91
CA GLY A 103 6.59 -6.66 16.92
C GLY A 103 5.52 -5.81 17.58
N VAL A 104 5.79 -4.50 17.68
CA VAL A 104 4.83 -3.54 18.24
C VAL A 104 3.66 -3.25 17.30
N LEU A 105 3.80 -3.48 16.01
CA LEU A 105 2.75 -3.24 15.03
C LEU A 105 1.51 -4.11 15.29
N ASP A 106 1.69 -5.39 15.60
CA ASP A 106 0.57 -6.32 15.83
C ASP A 106 -0.26 -5.98 17.07
N ILE A 107 0.36 -5.32 18.06
CA ILE A 107 -0.30 -4.96 19.32
C ILE A 107 -0.76 -3.50 19.36
N TYR A 108 -0.31 -2.68 18.42
CA TYR A 108 -0.69 -1.27 18.36
C TYR A 108 -2.21 -1.10 18.10
N ARG A 109 -2.80 -0.13 18.79
CA ARG A 109 -4.21 0.27 18.60
C ARG A 109 -4.28 1.77 18.41
N LEU A 110 -5.23 2.21 17.58
CA LEU A 110 -5.41 3.63 17.29
C LEU A 110 -5.82 4.41 18.56
N SER A 111 -5.12 5.49 18.82
CA SER A 111 -5.52 6.47 19.82
C SER A 111 -6.62 7.39 19.28
N ASP A 112 -7.26 8.19 20.15
CA ASP A 112 -8.21 9.21 19.74
C ASP A 112 -7.56 10.26 18.81
N ALA A 113 -6.27 10.56 19.00
CA ALA A 113 -5.52 11.48 18.16
C ALA A 113 -5.30 10.90 16.75
N ASP A 114 -5.05 9.59 16.65
CA ASP A 114 -4.90 8.88 15.37
C ASP A 114 -6.24 8.80 14.64
N ALA A 115 -7.33 8.47 15.35
CA ALA A 115 -8.66 8.50 14.77
C ALA A 115 -9.02 9.89 14.22
N ALA A 116 -8.67 10.95 14.97
CA ALA A 116 -8.85 12.33 14.49
C ALA A 116 -7.98 12.63 13.27
N ALA A 117 -6.78 12.04 13.13
CA ALA A 117 -5.95 12.19 11.94
C ALA A 117 -6.58 11.54 10.71
N LEU A 118 -7.13 10.31 10.84
CA LEU A 118 -7.88 9.68 9.77
C LEU A 118 -9.04 10.56 9.27
N HIS A 119 -9.80 11.15 10.19
CA HIS A 119 -10.91 12.05 9.84
C HIS A 119 -10.47 13.36 9.15
N ARG A 120 -9.22 13.79 9.33
CA ARG A 120 -8.65 14.95 8.65
C ARG A 120 -8.08 14.63 7.26
N ALA A 121 -7.81 13.36 6.98
CA ALA A 121 -7.31 12.93 5.68
C ALA A 121 -8.40 13.04 4.59
N ASP A 122 -7.97 13.23 3.35
CA ASP A 122 -8.85 13.16 2.17
C ASP A 122 -8.88 11.71 1.63
N VAL A 123 -7.75 11.00 1.77
CA VAL A 123 -7.59 9.57 1.46
C VAL A 123 -6.85 8.88 2.59
N VAL A 124 -7.31 7.70 3.01
CA VAL A 124 -6.57 6.78 3.89
C VAL A 124 -6.23 5.53 3.09
N PHE A 125 -4.94 5.21 3.02
CA PHE A 125 -4.44 3.96 2.44
C PHE A 125 -4.15 2.96 3.55
N VAL A 126 -4.66 1.74 3.40
CA VAL A 126 -4.49 0.65 4.36
C VAL A 126 -4.47 -0.70 3.63
N THR A 127 -3.72 -1.67 4.16
CA THR A 127 -3.74 -3.04 3.63
C THR A 127 -4.76 -3.90 4.34
N TRP A 128 -5.31 -4.89 3.62
CA TRP A 128 -6.32 -5.82 4.13
C TRP A 128 -5.85 -6.62 5.35
N TYR A 129 -4.58 -7.01 5.35
CA TYR A 129 -3.98 -7.81 6.44
C TYR A 129 -3.50 -6.98 7.63
N SER A 130 -3.61 -5.66 7.54
CA SER A 130 -3.24 -4.75 8.62
C SER A 130 -4.01 -5.05 9.92
N PRO A 131 -3.34 -5.09 11.08
CA PRO A 131 -4.00 -5.27 12.37
C PRO A 131 -5.03 -4.18 12.67
N ASN A 132 -4.86 -2.98 12.12
CA ASN A 132 -5.75 -1.83 12.32
C ASN A 132 -6.79 -1.64 11.19
N PHE A 133 -6.88 -2.57 10.23
CA PHE A 133 -7.84 -2.46 9.12
C PHE A 133 -9.29 -2.28 9.60
N ARG A 134 -9.70 -3.08 10.59
CA ARG A 134 -11.07 -3.02 11.13
C ARG A 134 -11.37 -1.69 11.82
N GLU A 135 -10.39 -1.12 12.54
CA GLU A 135 -10.52 0.20 13.16
C GLU A 135 -10.67 1.29 12.10
N ALA A 136 -9.83 1.28 11.07
CA ALA A 136 -9.92 2.21 9.94
C ALA A 136 -11.28 2.10 9.22
N LEU A 137 -11.79 0.89 9.01
CA LEU A 137 -13.10 0.65 8.40
C LEU A 137 -14.24 1.24 9.24
N GLU A 138 -14.23 1.05 10.57
CA GLU A 138 -15.27 1.62 11.44
C GLU A 138 -15.22 3.16 11.44
N LEU A 139 -14.03 3.74 11.43
CA LEU A 139 -13.86 5.19 11.28
C LEU A 139 -14.33 5.68 9.92
N ARG A 140 -14.14 4.91 8.83
CA ARG A 140 -14.66 5.22 7.50
C ARG A 140 -16.18 5.23 7.45
N LYS A 141 -16.84 4.30 8.15
CA LYS A 141 -18.31 4.26 8.25
C LYS A 141 -18.88 5.51 8.91
N ALA A 142 -18.15 6.10 9.84
CA ALA A 142 -18.55 7.32 10.56
C ALA A 142 -17.99 8.61 9.92
N GLY A 143 -17.00 8.50 9.03
CA GLY A 143 -16.24 9.61 8.47
C GLY A 143 -16.52 9.89 7.00
N ARG A 144 -15.72 10.80 6.42
CA ARG A 144 -15.87 11.25 5.02
C ARG A 144 -14.61 11.07 4.18
N PHE A 145 -13.49 10.58 4.75
CA PHE A 145 -12.31 10.29 3.95
C PHE A 145 -12.58 9.15 2.96
N ARG A 146 -11.90 9.14 1.85
CA ARG A 146 -11.92 8.00 0.91
C ARG A 146 -11.01 6.91 1.45
N LEU A 147 -11.46 5.66 1.41
CA LEU A 147 -10.69 4.50 1.86
C LEU A 147 -10.11 3.78 0.64
N ALA A 148 -8.80 3.72 0.59
CA ALA A 148 -8.04 2.91 -0.36
C ALA A 148 -7.56 1.65 0.36
N VAL A 149 -7.94 0.48 -0.16
CA VAL A 149 -7.57 -0.81 0.43
C VAL A 149 -6.78 -1.61 -0.58
N ASP A 150 -5.58 -1.99 -0.19
CA ASP A 150 -4.83 -3.03 -0.88
C ASP A 150 -5.19 -4.39 -0.30
N PHE A 151 -5.83 -5.22 -1.12
CA PHE A 151 -6.20 -6.58 -0.78
C PHE A 151 -5.09 -7.60 -1.11
N ASP A 152 -3.96 -7.13 -1.62
CA ASP A 152 -2.80 -7.94 -1.99
C ASP A 152 -3.22 -9.15 -2.87
N ILE A 153 -2.99 -10.36 -2.42
CA ILE A 153 -3.35 -11.62 -3.09
C ILE A 153 -4.55 -12.33 -2.43
N GLU A 154 -5.37 -11.63 -1.65
CA GLU A 154 -6.54 -12.23 -0.99
C GLU A 154 -7.52 -12.84 -2.01
N ARG A 155 -8.08 -13.99 -1.67
CA ARG A 155 -9.05 -14.72 -2.52
C ARG A 155 -10.33 -15.10 -1.79
N ASN A 156 -10.51 -14.70 -0.54
CA ASN A 156 -11.79 -14.84 0.15
C ASN A 156 -12.75 -13.74 -0.27
N PHE A 157 -13.24 -13.82 -1.50
CA PHE A 157 -14.11 -12.82 -2.12
C PHE A 157 -15.38 -12.53 -1.31
N ALA A 158 -15.95 -13.54 -0.65
CA ALA A 158 -17.12 -13.34 0.20
C ALA A 158 -16.84 -12.39 1.36
N LYS A 159 -15.68 -12.56 2.03
CA LYS A 159 -15.26 -11.71 3.14
C LYS A 159 -14.87 -10.30 2.67
N MET A 160 -14.27 -10.19 1.48
CA MET A 160 -13.93 -8.91 0.88
C MET A 160 -15.21 -8.12 0.54
N GLU A 161 -16.24 -8.78 -0.01
CA GLU A 161 -17.49 -8.14 -0.40
C GLU A 161 -18.21 -7.45 0.78
N GLU A 162 -18.05 -7.96 2.00
CA GLU A 162 -18.64 -7.37 3.21
C GLU A 162 -18.20 -5.91 3.45
N VAL A 163 -17.02 -5.51 2.97
CA VAL A 163 -16.44 -4.19 3.24
C VAL A 163 -16.55 -3.22 2.06
N LEU A 164 -16.84 -3.72 0.85
CA LEU A 164 -16.87 -2.93 -0.40
C LEU A 164 -17.76 -1.68 -0.36
N PRO A 165 -18.89 -1.64 0.38
CA PRO A 165 -19.69 -0.43 0.48
C PRO A 165 -18.96 0.82 1.01
N TRP A 166 -17.80 0.63 1.64
CA TRP A 166 -16.97 1.69 2.23
C TRP A 166 -15.60 1.85 1.59
N VAL A 167 -15.28 1.06 0.56
CA VAL A 167 -14.00 1.10 -0.17
C VAL A 167 -14.14 1.95 -1.42
N ASP A 168 -13.37 3.03 -1.49
CA ASP A 168 -13.39 3.95 -2.65
C ASP A 168 -12.34 3.56 -3.71
N PHE A 169 -11.21 2.98 -3.27
CA PHE A 169 -10.17 2.41 -4.12
C PHE A 169 -9.93 0.97 -3.70
N PHE A 170 -10.47 0.05 -4.45
CA PHE A 170 -10.24 -1.37 -4.31
C PHE A 170 -9.04 -1.74 -5.18
N MET A 171 -8.02 -2.31 -4.59
CA MET A 171 -6.77 -2.70 -5.25
C MET A 171 -6.42 -4.14 -4.90
N ILE A 172 -6.10 -4.94 -5.92
CA ILE A 172 -5.76 -6.35 -5.75
C ILE A 172 -4.78 -6.81 -6.82
N SER A 173 -3.84 -7.67 -6.44
CA SER A 173 -2.99 -8.40 -7.37
C SER A 173 -3.69 -9.70 -7.79
N GLY A 174 -3.79 -9.94 -9.09
CA GLY A 174 -4.55 -11.06 -9.59
C GLY A 174 -4.15 -11.57 -10.97
N ASP A 175 -5.03 -12.37 -11.49
CA ASP A 175 -5.03 -12.88 -12.85
C ASP A 175 -6.43 -12.70 -13.48
N ASP A 176 -6.61 -13.21 -14.69
CA ASP A 176 -7.86 -13.06 -15.43
C ASP A 176 -9.09 -13.65 -14.69
N SER A 177 -8.91 -14.53 -13.71
CA SER A 177 -10.02 -15.11 -12.92
C SER A 177 -10.67 -14.11 -11.97
N VAL A 178 -9.94 -13.06 -11.56
CA VAL A 178 -10.43 -12.00 -10.68
C VAL A 178 -11.27 -10.98 -11.44
N LEU A 179 -11.03 -10.79 -12.74
CA LEU A 179 -11.64 -9.73 -13.55
C LEU A 179 -13.18 -9.78 -13.58
N PRO A 180 -13.84 -10.94 -13.78
CA PRO A 180 -15.30 -11.01 -13.75
C PRO A 180 -15.91 -10.61 -12.41
N ILE A 181 -15.22 -10.91 -11.30
CA ILE A 181 -15.64 -10.60 -9.94
C ILE A 181 -15.53 -9.08 -9.70
N ALA A 182 -14.39 -8.50 -10.02
CA ALA A 182 -14.15 -7.06 -9.90
C ALA A 182 -15.13 -6.26 -10.75
N LYS A 183 -15.44 -6.73 -11.98
CA LYS A 183 -16.47 -6.12 -12.84
C LYS A 183 -17.84 -6.15 -12.18
N ALA A 184 -18.29 -7.32 -11.72
CA ALA A 184 -19.59 -7.47 -11.06
C ALA A 184 -19.72 -6.59 -9.81
N TRP A 185 -18.65 -6.47 -9.02
CA TRP A 185 -18.61 -5.57 -7.88
C TRP A 185 -18.70 -4.11 -8.28
N SER A 186 -18.02 -3.71 -9.36
CA SER A 186 -18.08 -2.33 -9.85
C SER A 186 -19.45 -1.91 -10.39
N GLU A 187 -20.31 -2.87 -10.74
CA GLU A 187 -21.70 -2.63 -11.12
C GLU A 187 -22.62 -2.42 -9.90
N LYS A 188 -22.20 -3.01 -8.75
CA LYS A 188 -22.98 -3.01 -7.51
C LYS A 188 -22.57 -1.94 -6.51
N TYR A 189 -21.27 -1.62 -6.46
CA TYR A 189 -20.68 -0.71 -5.49
C TYR A 189 -20.03 0.50 -6.18
N ASP A 190 -20.14 1.66 -5.55
CA ASP A 190 -19.36 2.83 -5.96
C ASP A 190 -17.88 2.60 -5.59
N GLY A 191 -16.96 3.09 -6.44
CA GLY A 191 -15.52 2.97 -6.24
C GLY A 191 -14.79 2.61 -7.52
N LEU A 192 -13.48 2.53 -7.42
CA LEU A 192 -12.58 2.06 -8.47
C LEU A 192 -12.07 0.67 -8.10
N PHE A 193 -12.33 -0.31 -8.95
CA PHE A 193 -11.94 -1.69 -8.75
C PHE A 193 -10.75 -2.02 -9.66
N ASN A 194 -9.56 -1.87 -9.12
CA ASN A 194 -8.30 -2.09 -9.84
C ASN A 194 -7.74 -3.48 -9.58
N VAL A 195 -7.36 -4.15 -10.65
CA VAL A 195 -6.67 -5.46 -10.65
C VAL A 195 -5.34 -5.29 -11.38
N THR A 196 -4.23 -5.51 -10.69
CA THR A 196 -2.91 -5.59 -11.31
C THR A 196 -2.65 -7.02 -11.79
N LEU A 197 -2.08 -7.14 -13.00
CA LEU A 197 -1.87 -8.41 -13.71
C LEU A 197 -0.38 -8.64 -14.03
N ALA A 198 0.51 -8.16 -13.17
CA ALA A 198 1.96 -8.22 -13.34
C ALA A 198 2.38 -7.72 -14.75
N ALA A 199 3.14 -8.51 -15.51
CA ALA A 199 3.60 -8.15 -16.86
C ALA A 199 2.45 -7.90 -17.86
N ASN A 200 1.22 -8.32 -17.55
CA ASN A 200 0.05 -8.11 -18.41
C ASN A 200 -0.65 -6.75 -18.16
N GLY A 201 -0.07 -5.90 -17.28
CA GLY A 201 -0.58 -4.56 -16.99
C GLY A 201 -1.64 -4.54 -15.92
N SER A 202 -2.71 -3.78 -16.12
CA SER A 202 -3.77 -3.63 -15.14
C SER A 202 -5.13 -3.39 -15.78
N VAL A 203 -6.18 -3.68 -15.03
CA VAL A 203 -7.56 -3.42 -15.40
C VAL A 203 -8.26 -2.70 -14.25
N THR A 204 -8.95 -1.62 -14.57
CA THR A 204 -9.82 -0.92 -13.62
C THR A 204 -11.26 -0.97 -14.09
N TYR A 205 -12.18 -1.26 -13.19
CA TYR A 205 -13.61 -1.17 -13.45
C TYR A 205 -14.22 -0.04 -12.62
N GLN A 206 -15.15 0.70 -13.25
CA GLN A 206 -15.99 1.67 -12.58
C GLN A 206 -17.39 1.61 -13.19
N ARG A 207 -18.42 1.34 -12.39
CA ARG A 207 -19.81 1.24 -12.83
C ARG A 207 -20.00 0.30 -14.04
N GLY A 208 -19.31 -0.85 -14.02
CA GLY A 208 -19.30 -1.85 -15.08
C GLY A 208 -18.44 -1.52 -16.30
N GLN A 209 -17.95 -0.28 -16.43
CA GLN A 209 -17.04 0.10 -17.51
C GLN A 209 -15.64 -0.40 -17.23
N GLU A 210 -15.02 -1.03 -18.23
CA GLU A 210 -13.65 -1.52 -18.20
C GLU A 210 -12.66 -0.51 -18.77
N TYR A 211 -11.55 -0.34 -18.07
CA TYR A 211 -10.36 0.39 -18.49
C TYR A 211 -9.16 -0.56 -18.42
N ARG A 212 -8.34 -0.64 -19.46
CA ARG A 212 -7.19 -1.52 -19.51
C ARG A 212 -5.94 -0.79 -19.97
N VAL A 213 -4.82 -1.03 -19.27
CA VAL A 213 -3.51 -0.46 -19.62
C VAL A 213 -2.46 -1.58 -19.57
N GLN A 214 -1.56 -1.59 -20.53
CA GLN A 214 -0.44 -2.53 -20.57
C GLN A 214 0.64 -2.12 -19.55
N ALA A 215 1.39 -3.11 -19.06
CA ALA A 215 2.58 -2.82 -18.26
C ALA A 215 3.63 -2.05 -19.09
N VAL A 216 4.37 -1.17 -18.42
CA VAL A 216 5.55 -0.55 -19.04
C VAL A 216 6.65 -1.58 -19.12
N PRO A 217 7.19 -1.90 -20.30
CA PRO A 217 8.25 -2.88 -20.44
C PRO A 217 9.53 -2.44 -19.73
N VAL A 218 10.13 -3.35 -18.96
CA VAL A 218 11.43 -3.15 -18.33
C VAL A 218 12.48 -4.03 -19.00
N LYS A 219 13.73 -3.58 -19.04
CA LYS A 219 14.83 -4.36 -19.63
C LYS A 219 15.29 -5.48 -18.73
N GLU A 220 15.30 -5.24 -17.45
CA GLU A 220 15.76 -6.14 -16.39
C GLU A 220 14.94 -5.89 -15.13
N VAL A 221 14.59 -6.94 -14.44
CA VAL A 221 13.95 -6.89 -13.12
C VAL A 221 15.01 -7.18 -12.07
N ILE A 222 15.33 -6.19 -11.25
CA ILE A 222 16.30 -6.34 -10.15
C ILE A 222 15.58 -6.84 -8.90
N ASP A 223 14.42 -6.23 -8.58
CA ASP A 223 13.63 -6.54 -7.40
C ASP A 223 12.15 -6.25 -7.66
N THR A 224 11.27 -7.14 -7.21
CA THR A 224 9.82 -6.95 -7.31
C THR A 224 9.19 -6.40 -6.03
N THR A 225 9.98 -6.22 -4.97
CA THR A 225 9.52 -5.67 -3.69
C THR A 225 8.93 -4.28 -3.88
N GLY A 226 7.75 -4.03 -3.31
CA GLY A 226 7.09 -2.72 -3.38
C GLY A 226 6.53 -2.31 -4.74
N CYS A 227 6.63 -3.17 -5.77
CA CYS A 227 6.09 -2.86 -7.10
C CYS A 227 4.57 -2.59 -7.08
N GLY A 228 3.82 -3.37 -6.29
CA GLY A 228 2.39 -3.16 -6.05
C GLY A 228 2.12 -1.82 -5.36
N ASP A 229 2.84 -1.54 -4.28
CA ASP A 229 2.73 -0.29 -3.51
C ASP A 229 3.02 0.92 -4.37
N SER A 230 4.05 0.83 -5.23
CA SER A 230 4.44 1.87 -6.18
C SER A 230 3.36 2.12 -7.22
N TYR A 231 2.77 1.04 -7.76
CA TYR A 231 1.63 1.16 -8.66
C TYR A 231 0.47 1.87 -7.98
N HIS A 232 0.11 1.47 -6.75
CA HIS A 232 -1.00 2.05 -5.98
C HIS A 232 -0.74 3.54 -5.67
N ALA A 233 0.49 3.90 -5.31
CA ALA A 233 0.88 5.28 -5.06
C ALA A 233 0.74 6.15 -6.31
N GLY A 234 1.30 5.71 -7.45
CA GLY A 234 1.19 6.40 -8.73
C GLY A 234 -0.27 6.55 -9.18
N PHE A 235 -1.05 5.47 -9.09
CA PHE A 235 -2.47 5.45 -9.44
C PHE A 235 -3.27 6.45 -8.59
N ILE A 236 -3.19 6.35 -7.26
CA ILE A 236 -3.98 7.20 -6.36
C ILE A 236 -3.57 8.66 -6.49
N CYS A 237 -2.26 8.97 -6.50
CA CYS A 237 -1.78 10.34 -6.63
C CYS A 237 -2.21 10.97 -7.97
N SER A 238 -2.15 10.25 -9.07
CA SER A 238 -2.61 10.73 -10.37
C SER A 238 -4.14 10.92 -10.37
N TYR A 239 -4.89 9.95 -9.87
CA TYR A 239 -6.36 10.03 -9.86
C TYR A 239 -6.90 11.17 -8.99
N VAL A 240 -6.33 11.41 -7.81
CA VAL A 240 -6.82 12.50 -6.94
C VAL A 240 -6.56 13.88 -7.52
N LYS A 241 -5.66 14.00 -8.48
CA LYS A 241 -5.32 15.25 -9.17
C LYS A 241 -6.39 15.66 -10.20
N ASN A 242 -6.89 14.71 -10.98
CA ASN A 242 -7.72 15.04 -12.16
C ASN A 242 -8.93 14.11 -12.39
N GLY A 243 -9.05 13.00 -11.66
CA GLY A 243 -10.13 12.02 -11.81
C GLY A 243 -10.05 11.16 -13.08
N ASP A 244 -8.92 11.17 -13.81
CA ASP A 244 -8.74 10.41 -15.04
C ASP A 244 -8.18 9.01 -14.73
N ILE A 245 -8.99 7.97 -14.96
CA ILE A 245 -8.64 6.58 -14.66
C ILE A 245 -7.49 6.09 -15.54
N ILE A 246 -7.51 6.39 -16.84
CA ILE A 246 -6.46 5.93 -17.76
C ILE A 246 -5.13 6.62 -17.44
N ALA A 247 -5.15 7.92 -17.14
CA ALA A 247 -3.95 8.64 -16.71
C ALA A 247 -3.40 8.06 -15.40
N ALA A 248 -4.28 7.73 -14.45
CA ALA A 248 -3.89 7.11 -13.17
C ALA A 248 -3.27 5.72 -13.38
N MET A 249 -3.86 4.88 -14.21
CA MET A 249 -3.32 3.54 -14.54
C MET A 249 -1.95 3.62 -15.24
N ASN A 250 -1.78 4.56 -16.17
CA ASN A 250 -0.49 4.77 -16.84
C ASN A 250 0.59 5.24 -15.88
N GLU A 251 0.25 6.18 -14.97
CA GLU A 251 1.21 6.65 -13.96
C GLU A 251 1.57 5.52 -12.99
N GLY A 252 0.59 4.73 -12.52
CA GLY A 252 0.84 3.54 -11.69
C GLY A 252 1.79 2.56 -12.39
N SER A 253 1.53 2.22 -13.66
CA SER A 253 2.39 1.30 -14.43
C SER A 253 3.81 1.85 -14.63
N LYS A 254 3.94 3.15 -14.85
CA LYS A 254 5.24 3.82 -14.99
C LYS A 254 6.04 3.73 -13.70
N VAL A 255 5.47 4.12 -12.57
CA VAL A 255 6.17 4.13 -11.28
C VAL A 255 6.53 2.72 -10.84
N ALA A 256 5.64 1.74 -11.03
CA ALA A 256 5.94 0.34 -10.77
C ALA A 256 7.14 -0.15 -11.62
N SER A 257 7.24 0.28 -12.89
CA SER A 257 8.39 -0.08 -13.73
C SER A 257 9.71 0.54 -13.27
N GLU A 258 9.67 1.71 -12.64
CA GLU A 258 10.84 2.36 -12.05
C GLU A 258 11.33 1.58 -10.81
N THR A 259 10.40 1.11 -9.97
CA THR A 259 10.70 0.31 -8.77
C THR A 259 11.36 -1.03 -9.11
N LEU A 260 10.99 -1.68 -10.21
CA LEU A 260 11.62 -2.92 -10.66
C LEU A 260 13.12 -2.81 -10.98
N ALA A 261 13.65 -1.60 -11.11
CA ALA A 261 15.03 -1.33 -11.54
C ALA A 261 16.03 -1.15 -10.38
N HIS A 262 15.60 -1.30 -9.12
CA HIS A 262 16.47 -1.18 -7.94
C HIS A 262 16.07 -2.16 -6.83
N LEU A 263 16.92 -2.26 -5.79
CA LEU A 263 16.64 -3.03 -4.58
C LEU A 263 15.71 -2.23 -3.65
N GLY A 264 14.78 -2.92 -2.98
CA GLY A 264 13.86 -2.33 -2.01
C GLY A 264 12.60 -1.73 -2.64
N GLY A 265 11.64 -1.30 -1.81
CA GLY A 265 10.29 -0.94 -2.23
C GLY A 265 10.11 0.49 -2.77
N PHE A 266 11.16 1.37 -2.70
CA PHE A 266 11.05 2.79 -3.10
C PHE A 266 12.40 3.42 -3.39
#